data_928c12a44cb030510d722a798371ebf7
#
_entry.id   928c12a44cb030510d722a798371ebf7
#
_cell.length_a   1.000
_cell.length_b   1.000
_cell.length_c   1.000
_cell.angle_alpha   90.00
_cell.angle_beta   90.00
_cell.angle_gamma   90.00
#
_symmetry.space_group_name_H-M   'P 1'
#
loop_
_entity.id
_entity.type
_entity.pdbx_description
1 polymer ?
#
loop_
_entity_poly.entity_id
_entity_poly.type
_entity_poly.pdbx_seq_one_letter_code
_entity_poly.pdbx_strand_id
1 'polypeptide(L)'
;MAILDRKTTKDNHEMQIGINHFGHFYLTYLLWDKLKQSGNPRIVNVSSSAHMSINKSYDIDFSNIHYQNGSYSPYAAYSHSKKA
;
A
#
# COMPACT_ATOMS: atom_id res chain seq x y z
N MET A 1 -4.41 -3.35 7.94
CA MET A 1 -5.76 -3.20 8.52
C MET A 1 -6.41 -1.96 7.93
N ALA A 2 -7.70 -2.00 7.63
CA ALA A 2 -8.43 -0.85 7.10
C ALA A 2 -8.60 0.23 8.18
N ILE A 3 -8.28 1.47 7.86
CA ILE A 3 -8.48 2.64 8.72
C ILE A 3 -9.83 3.25 8.34
N LEU A 4 -10.67 3.55 9.33
CA LEU A 4 -12.04 4.01 9.08
C LEU A 4 -12.08 5.42 8.47
N ASP A 5 -11.23 6.32 8.95
CA ASP A 5 -11.16 7.69 8.46
C ASP A 5 -9.96 7.88 7.53
N ARG A 6 -10.15 8.75 6.53
CA ARG A 6 -9.03 9.15 5.70
C ARG A 6 -7.99 9.91 6.54
N LYS A 7 -6.78 9.40 6.57
CA LYS A 7 -5.63 10.04 7.21
C LYS A 7 -4.48 10.12 6.21
N THR A 8 -3.53 10.98 6.46
CA THR A 8 -2.33 11.11 5.65
C THR A 8 -1.08 10.83 6.49
N THR A 9 -0.05 10.34 5.84
CA THR A 9 1.28 10.25 6.42
C THR A 9 1.89 11.65 6.55
N LYS A 10 3.01 11.76 7.24
CA LYS A 10 3.77 13.00 7.35
C LYS A 10 4.14 13.59 5.98
N ASP A 11 4.33 12.75 4.98
CA ASP A 11 4.67 13.14 3.61
C ASP A 11 3.45 13.31 2.69
N ASN A 12 2.24 13.43 3.27
CA ASN A 12 0.97 13.63 2.57
C ASN A 12 0.51 12.48 1.66
N HIS A 13 0.99 11.27 1.90
CA HIS A 13 0.41 10.09 1.27
C HIS A 13 -0.84 9.64 2.03
N GLU A 14 -1.85 9.14 1.31
CA GLU A 14 -2.96 8.47 1.99
C GLU A 14 -2.40 7.34 2.86
N MET A 15 -2.90 7.22 4.09
CA MET A 15 -2.24 6.42 5.14
C MET A 15 -2.11 4.94 4.76
N GLN A 16 -3.13 4.36 4.12
CA GLN A 16 -3.10 2.93 3.84
C GLN A 16 -2.11 2.59 2.73
N ILE A 17 -2.10 3.32 1.64
CA ILE A 17 -1.09 3.10 0.59
C ILE A 17 0.29 3.54 1.06
N GLY A 18 0.35 4.59 1.85
CA GLY A 18 1.61 5.09 2.42
C GLY A 18 2.31 4.05 3.29
N ILE A 19 1.57 3.38 4.17
CA ILE A 19 2.11 2.35 5.06
C ILE A 19 2.24 1.01 4.33
N ASN A 20 1.15 0.55 3.70
CA ASN A 20 1.07 -0.83 3.19
C ASN A 20 1.92 -1.04 1.93
N HIS A 21 2.17 0.00 1.16
CA HIS A 21 2.96 -0.09 -0.07
C HIS A 21 4.22 0.76 -0.01
N PHE A 22 4.10 2.07 0.01
CA PHE A 22 5.28 2.97 -0.10
C PHE A 22 6.29 2.74 1.03
N GLY A 23 5.84 2.59 2.25
CA GLY A 23 6.71 2.33 3.40
C GLY A 23 7.46 1.01 3.27
N HIS A 24 6.79 -0.06 2.90
CA HIS A 24 7.40 -1.38 2.71
C HIS A 24 8.34 -1.40 1.51
N PHE A 25 7.94 -0.78 0.41
CA PHE A 25 8.79 -0.66 -0.78
C PHE A 25 10.07 0.11 -0.46
N TYR A 26 9.94 1.27 0.18
CA TYR A 26 11.10 2.10 0.53
C TYR A 26 12.01 1.44 1.56
N LEU A 27 11.45 0.76 2.55
CA LEU A 27 12.23 -0.03 3.51
C LEU A 27 13.06 -1.12 2.80
N THR A 28 12.44 -1.85 1.89
CA THR A 28 13.13 -2.87 1.09
C THR A 28 14.25 -2.23 0.26
N TYR A 29 13.98 -1.09 -0.37
CA TYR A 29 14.98 -0.33 -1.12
C TYR A 29 16.19 0.07 -0.25
N LEU A 30 15.94 0.62 0.93
CA LEU A 30 17.00 1.04 1.85
C LEU A 30 17.84 -0.14 2.37
N LEU A 31 17.23 -1.30 2.53
CA LEU A 31 17.90 -2.51 3.02
C LEU A 31 18.48 -3.37 1.90
N TRP A 32 18.32 -2.97 0.64
CA TRP A 32 18.66 -3.80 -0.51
C TRP A 32 20.10 -4.32 -0.49
N ASP A 33 21.07 -3.46 -0.22
CA ASP A 33 22.47 -3.85 -0.18
C ASP A 33 22.76 -4.81 0.98
N LYS A 34 22.13 -4.62 2.13
CA LYS A 34 22.24 -5.53 3.26
C LYS A 34 21.63 -6.90 2.94
N LEU A 35 20.50 -6.93 2.26
CA LEU A 35 19.88 -8.16 1.80
C LEU A 35 20.79 -8.93 0.83
N LYS A 36 21.38 -8.26 -0.13
CA LYS A 36 22.33 -8.88 -1.08
C LYS A 36 23.56 -9.44 -0.41
N GLN A 37 24.03 -8.83 0.67
CA GLN A 37 25.19 -9.29 1.43
C GLN A 37 24.89 -10.48 2.33
N SER A 38 23.64 -10.77 2.64
CA SER A 38 23.28 -11.94 3.42
C SER A 38 23.42 -13.23 2.59
N GLY A 39 23.74 -14.33 3.23
CA GLY A 39 24.04 -15.58 2.51
C GLY A 39 22.81 -16.22 1.84
N ASN A 40 21.60 -15.96 2.35
CA ASN A 40 20.37 -16.51 1.80
C ASN A 40 19.19 -15.56 2.07
N PRO A 41 19.13 -14.41 1.38
CA PRO A 41 18.13 -13.39 1.66
C PRO A 41 16.73 -13.86 1.23
N ARG A 42 15.74 -13.44 2.00
CA ARG A 42 14.33 -13.64 1.68
C ARG A 42 13.55 -12.38 2.02
N ILE A 43 12.61 -12.04 1.16
CA ILE A 43 11.64 -10.95 1.37
C ILE A 43 10.26 -11.58 1.39
N VAL A 44 9.52 -11.37 2.47
CA VAL A 44 8.15 -11.85 2.59
C VAL A 44 7.23 -10.64 2.73
N ASN A 45 6.42 -10.39 1.71
CA ASN A 45 5.43 -9.32 1.71
C ASN A 45 4.07 -9.86 2.14
N VAL A 46 3.48 -9.21 3.15
CA VAL A 46 2.13 -9.58 3.61
C VAL A 46 1.09 -8.97 2.68
N SER A 47 0.40 -9.82 1.95
CA SER A 47 -0.71 -9.44 1.10
C SER A 47 -2.06 -9.67 1.81
N SER A 48 -3.15 -9.52 1.07
CA SER A 48 -4.49 -9.77 1.57
C SER A 48 -5.40 -10.19 0.42
N SER A 49 -6.32 -11.10 0.68
CA SER A 49 -7.39 -11.44 -0.27
C SER A 49 -8.30 -10.24 -0.60
N ALA A 50 -8.22 -9.18 0.19
CA ALA A 50 -8.93 -7.93 -0.08
C ALA A 50 -8.60 -7.34 -1.46
N HIS A 51 -7.42 -7.63 -2.03
CA HIS A 51 -7.09 -7.18 -3.38
C HIS A 51 -8.02 -7.78 -4.45
N MET A 52 -8.68 -8.90 -4.15
CA MET A 52 -9.62 -9.58 -5.05
C MET A 52 -11.09 -9.25 -4.75
N SER A 53 -11.38 -8.74 -3.56
CA SER A 53 -12.72 -8.79 -2.97
C SER A 53 -13.67 -7.69 -3.44
N ILE A 54 -13.20 -6.73 -4.19
CA ILE A 54 -14.06 -5.63 -4.61
C ILE A 54 -14.12 -5.62 -6.12
N ASN A 55 -15.33 -5.80 -6.62
CA ASN A 55 -15.75 -5.73 -8.03
C ASN A 55 -14.65 -5.42 -9.03
N LYS A 56 -14.63 -6.16 -10.11
CA LYS A 56 -13.67 -6.10 -11.23
C LYS A 56 -13.33 -4.70 -11.80
N SER A 57 -13.87 -3.63 -11.23
CA SER A 57 -13.66 -2.25 -11.67
C SER A 57 -12.66 -1.45 -10.83
N TYR A 58 -12.04 -2.05 -9.82
CA TYR A 58 -11.08 -1.32 -9.00
C TYR A 58 -9.63 -1.66 -9.37
N ASP A 59 -9.24 -1.25 -10.55
CA ASP A 59 -7.82 -1.03 -10.81
C ASP A 59 -7.33 0.18 -10.02
N ILE A 60 -6.01 0.21 -9.75
CA ILE A 60 -5.41 1.33 -9.03
C ILE A 60 -5.61 2.58 -9.88
N ASP A 61 -6.35 3.56 -9.34
CA ASP A 61 -6.51 4.85 -9.96
C ASP A 61 -5.33 5.75 -9.59
N PHE A 62 -4.33 5.77 -10.45
CA PHE A 62 -3.13 6.60 -10.24
C PHE A 62 -3.42 8.10 -10.24
N SER A 63 -4.53 8.54 -10.85
CA SER A 63 -4.92 9.94 -10.83
C SER A 63 -5.48 10.40 -9.48
N ASN A 64 -5.94 9.46 -8.65
CA ASN A 64 -6.52 9.72 -7.33
C ASN A 64 -6.02 8.75 -6.26
N ILE A 65 -4.76 8.37 -6.34
CA ILE A 65 -4.16 7.34 -5.47
C ILE A 65 -4.20 7.72 -3.98
N HIS A 66 -4.30 9.01 -3.68
CA HIS A 66 -4.37 9.52 -2.30
C HIS A 66 -5.80 9.86 -1.87
N TYR A 67 -6.80 9.58 -2.69
CA TYR A 67 -8.20 9.88 -2.39
C TYR A 67 -8.45 11.34 -2.00
N GLN A 68 -7.81 12.26 -2.70
CA GLN A 68 -8.00 13.70 -2.49
C GLN A 68 -9.31 14.21 -3.11
N ASN A 69 -9.78 13.53 -4.15
CA ASN A 69 -11.00 13.86 -4.87
C ASN A 69 -12.07 12.78 -4.64
N GLY A 70 -13.29 13.22 -4.37
CA GLY A 70 -14.42 12.33 -4.14
C GLY A 70 -14.50 11.79 -2.71
N SER A 71 -15.38 10.80 -2.52
CA SER A 71 -15.59 10.17 -1.21
C SER A 71 -14.50 9.13 -0.91
N TYR A 72 -14.09 9.09 0.35
CA TYR A 72 -13.13 8.10 0.84
C TYR A 72 -13.85 6.82 1.27
N SER A 73 -13.44 5.69 0.73
CA SER A 73 -13.86 4.37 1.19
C SER A 73 -12.67 3.64 1.82
N PRO A 74 -12.70 3.38 3.13
CA PRO A 74 -11.61 2.69 3.82
C PRO A 74 -11.27 1.32 3.21
N TYR A 75 -12.30 0.57 2.85
CA TYR A 75 -12.11 -0.75 2.25
C TYR A 75 -11.53 -0.69 0.84
N ALA A 76 -11.96 0.27 0.03
CA ALA A 76 -11.38 0.48 -1.30
C ALA A 76 -9.91 0.89 -1.19
N ALA A 77 -9.60 1.85 -0.31
CA ALA A 77 -8.23 2.28 -0.06
C ALA A 77 -7.34 1.12 0.44
N TYR A 78 -7.84 0.33 1.37
CA TYR A 78 -7.15 -0.86 1.83
C TYR A 78 -6.89 -1.87 0.70
N SER A 79 -7.92 -2.18 -0.08
CA SER A 79 -7.82 -3.13 -1.19
C SER A 79 -6.82 -2.65 -2.25
N HIS A 80 -6.85 -1.37 -2.60
CA HIS A 80 -5.87 -0.77 -3.51
C HIS A 80 -4.44 -0.85 -2.94
N SER A 81 -4.27 -0.56 -1.66
CA SER A 81 -2.96 -0.63 -1.02
C SER A 81 -2.39 -2.06 -0.99
N LYS A 82 -3.24 -3.07 -0.99
CA LYS A 82 -2.84 -4.48 -1.04
C LYS A 82 -2.72 -5.03 -2.46
N LYS A 83 -3.25 -4.32 -3.45
CA LYS A 83 -3.07 -4.62 -4.87
C LYS A 83 -1.77 -4.02 -5.42
N ALA A 84 -1.36 -2.91 -4.86
CA ALA A 84 -0.11 -2.27 -5.23
C ALA A 84 1.10 -3.12 -4.80
#